data_ce841e0540c7590950a151e6554027d6
#
_entry.id   ce841e0540c7590950a151e6554027d6
#
_cell.length_a   1.000
_cell.length_b   1.000
_cell.length_c   1.000
_cell.angle_alpha   90.00
_cell.angle_beta   90.00
_cell.angle_gamma   90.00
#
_symmetry.space_group_name_H-M   'P 1'
#
loop_
_entity.id
_entity.type
_entity.pdbx_description
1 polymer ?
#
loop_
_entity_poly.entity_id
_entity_poly.type
_entity_poly.pdbx_seq_one_letter_code
_entity_poly.pdbx_strand_id
1 'polypeptide(L)'
;MKHLMKRGLLVAALLALTACNSAPVEFDYIHLQNNVNGFTTTDADTAIAIGLKKGSPLKAGIDAYLSTLSDDYQIELMGKMVALSNDSSASYTYANPNYEAGSVGGTFVVGMECAYAPYNWTQNDDSNGAVPIAGGAGKYANGYDVQIARQVAYALGMNLEVRQLEWDALIPALQSGTITGIVAGMSPTEERLKEIDFSAVYYRSNLVVISRKGHDLLKCTSLAEIDKAGVKIAAQPGTFHLDALKAQTKNLTVVDNLEDFVAMQIALEAGTIDGYVAEEPTALAFCK
;
A
#
# COMPACT_ATOMS: atom_id res chain seq x y z
N MET A 1 53.24 21.31 58.67
CA MET A 1 52.76 21.87 57.42
C MET A 1 51.51 21.09 57.01
N LYS A 2 50.34 21.69 57.13
CA LYS A 2 49.03 21.02 56.95
C LYS A 2 48.52 21.33 55.57
N HIS A 3 48.34 20.31 54.74
CA HIS A 3 47.66 20.45 53.47
C HIS A 3 46.17 20.31 53.68
N LEU A 4 45.45 21.38 53.35
CA LEU A 4 43.97 21.44 53.33
C LEU A 4 43.46 20.92 51.97
N MET A 5 42.84 19.75 51.95
CA MET A 5 42.11 19.25 50.76
C MET A 5 40.72 19.89 50.71
N LYS A 6 40.51 20.75 49.71
CA LYS A 6 39.16 21.24 49.36
C LYS A 6 38.37 20.14 48.68
N ARG A 7 37.29 19.70 49.30
CA ARG A 7 36.27 18.84 48.67
C ARG A 7 35.40 19.70 47.79
N GLY A 8 35.53 19.52 46.48
CA GLY A 8 34.59 20.05 45.51
C GLY A 8 33.31 19.18 45.45
N LEU A 9 32.19 19.79 45.72
CA LEU A 9 30.86 19.17 45.60
C LEU A 9 30.50 19.14 44.11
N LEU A 10 30.47 17.95 43.51
CA LEU A 10 29.94 17.74 42.17
C LEU A 10 28.42 17.62 42.30
N VAL A 11 27.68 18.66 41.92
CA VAL A 11 26.22 18.59 41.76
C VAL A 11 25.96 17.92 40.44
N ALA A 12 25.65 16.63 40.45
CA ALA A 12 25.12 15.93 39.30
C ALA A 12 23.64 16.39 39.08
N ALA A 13 23.45 17.26 38.10
CA ALA A 13 22.11 17.57 37.63
C ALA A 13 21.55 16.33 36.88
N LEU A 14 20.68 15.58 37.55
CA LEU A 14 19.83 14.57 36.89
C LEU A 14 18.85 15.31 36.00
N LEU A 15 19.14 15.40 34.71
CA LEU A 15 18.12 15.70 33.69
C LEU A 15 17.17 14.50 33.62
N ALA A 16 16.04 14.62 34.31
CA ALA A 16 14.91 13.72 34.09
C ALA A 16 14.40 13.98 32.69
N LEU A 17 14.79 13.13 31.75
CA LEU A 17 14.07 12.94 30.49
C LEU A 17 12.69 12.39 30.85
N THR A 18 11.72 13.28 30.98
CA THR A 18 10.31 12.90 30.91
C THR A 18 10.08 12.44 29.48
N ALA A 19 10.21 11.13 29.24
CA ALA A 19 9.62 10.52 28.06
C ALA A 19 8.13 10.88 28.09
N CYS A 20 7.69 11.74 27.19
CA CYS A 20 6.27 11.92 26.93
C CYS A 20 5.74 10.57 26.46
N ASN A 21 5.13 9.82 27.35
CA ASN A 21 4.34 8.66 27.06
C ASN A 21 3.00 9.17 26.49
N SER A 22 3.03 9.75 25.27
CA SER A 22 1.80 9.98 24.52
C SER A 22 1.24 8.61 24.14
N ALA A 23 -0.03 8.39 24.40
CA ALA A 23 -0.72 7.21 23.89
C ALA A 23 -0.49 7.09 22.38
N PRO A 24 -0.42 5.87 21.84
CA PRO A 24 -0.33 5.68 20.40
C PRO A 24 -1.43 6.47 19.68
N VAL A 25 -1.08 7.11 18.57
CA VAL A 25 -2.07 7.78 17.72
C VAL A 25 -2.93 6.70 17.07
N GLU A 26 -4.23 6.77 17.28
CA GLU A 26 -5.18 5.90 16.61
C GLU A 26 -5.75 6.59 15.37
N PHE A 27 -6.07 5.81 14.36
CA PHE A 27 -6.64 6.26 13.11
C PHE A 27 -8.07 5.74 12.94
N ASP A 28 -8.81 6.44 12.12
CA ASP A 28 -10.12 6.05 11.63
C ASP A 28 -10.30 6.62 10.21
N TYR A 29 -11.32 6.22 9.50
CA TYR A 29 -11.54 6.70 8.15
C TYR A 29 -12.99 7.14 7.92
N ILE A 30 -13.17 7.99 6.92
CA ILE A 30 -14.47 8.49 6.53
C ILE A 30 -15.09 7.48 5.57
N HIS A 31 -16.27 6.95 5.92
CA HIS A 31 -17.01 6.00 5.11
C HIS A 31 -17.56 6.69 3.85
N LEU A 32 -16.75 6.72 2.81
CA LEU A 32 -17.12 7.21 1.50
C LEU A 32 -17.46 6.04 0.58
N GLN A 33 -18.45 6.26 -0.28
CA GLN A 33 -18.77 5.34 -1.36
C GLN A 33 -18.59 6.06 -2.69
N ASN A 34 -17.73 5.52 -3.54
CA ASN A 34 -17.47 6.09 -4.87
C ASN A 34 -18.78 6.27 -5.65
N ASN A 35 -18.87 7.38 -6.38
CA ASN A 35 -20.05 7.74 -7.20
C ASN A 35 -21.36 7.97 -6.41
N VAL A 36 -21.30 8.02 -5.07
CA VAL A 36 -22.46 8.31 -4.20
C VAL A 36 -22.19 9.55 -3.33
N ASN A 37 -21.29 9.42 -2.36
CA ASN A 37 -20.90 10.52 -1.46
C ASN A 37 -19.38 10.74 -1.40
N GLY A 38 -18.61 9.86 -2.05
CA GLY A 38 -17.16 9.90 -2.17
C GLY A 38 -16.69 10.46 -3.50
N PHE A 39 -15.56 9.93 -3.94
CA PHE A 39 -14.96 10.29 -5.23
C PHE A 39 -15.79 9.80 -6.42
N THR A 40 -15.87 10.60 -7.46
CA THR A 40 -16.35 10.14 -8.77
C THR A 40 -15.24 9.36 -9.44
N THR A 41 -15.53 8.12 -9.81
CA THR A 41 -14.55 7.17 -10.37
C THR A 41 -15.16 6.38 -11.52
N THR A 42 -14.30 5.91 -12.41
CA THR A 42 -14.67 4.91 -13.43
C THR A 42 -14.39 3.49 -12.89
N ASP A 43 -14.86 2.49 -13.61
CA ASP A 43 -14.53 1.09 -13.29
C ASP A 43 -13.03 0.79 -13.40
N ALA A 44 -12.31 1.49 -14.29
CA ALA A 44 -10.85 1.37 -14.43
C ALA A 44 -10.09 1.96 -13.25
N ASP A 45 -10.58 3.07 -12.69
CA ASP A 45 -9.94 3.77 -11.57
C ASP A 45 -9.96 2.93 -10.29
N THR A 46 -11.03 2.18 -10.07
CA THR A 46 -11.23 1.35 -8.86
C THR A 46 -10.76 -0.08 -9.04
N ALA A 47 -10.42 -0.48 -10.27
CA ALA A 47 -9.86 -1.78 -10.58
C ALA A 47 -8.37 -1.82 -10.24
N ILE A 48 -7.90 -3.01 -9.84
CA ILE A 48 -6.49 -3.31 -9.64
C ILE A 48 -6.11 -4.47 -10.53
N ALA A 49 -5.07 -4.28 -11.34
CA ALA A 49 -4.66 -5.25 -12.34
C ALA A 49 -3.12 -5.32 -12.45
N ILE A 50 -2.61 -6.43 -12.99
CA ILE A 50 -1.17 -6.62 -13.19
C ILE A 50 -0.74 -5.84 -14.44
N GLY A 51 0.18 -4.88 -14.26
CA GLY A 51 0.81 -4.17 -15.38
C GLY A 51 1.79 -5.07 -16.13
N LEU A 52 1.69 -5.08 -17.45
CA LEU A 52 2.50 -5.92 -18.35
C LEU A 52 3.04 -5.08 -19.50
N LYS A 53 4.20 -5.44 -20.02
CA LYS A 53 4.72 -4.80 -21.23
C LYS A 53 3.72 -5.00 -22.39
N LYS A 54 3.56 -3.99 -23.23
CA LYS A 54 2.72 -4.07 -24.44
C LYS A 54 2.99 -5.35 -25.24
N GLY A 55 1.92 -6.12 -25.51
CA GLY A 55 2.01 -7.39 -26.23
C GLY A 55 2.69 -8.51 -25.46
N SER A 56 2.75 -8.45 -24.13
CA SER A 56 3.35 -9.50 -23.30
C SER A 56 2.73 -10.87 -23.57
N PRO A 57 3.52 -11.90 -23.86
CA PRO A 57 3.00 -13.26 -24.07
C PRO A 57 2.43 -13.87 -22.78
N LEU A 58 2.74 -13.32 -21.61
CA LEU A 58 2.26 -13.80 -20.32
C LEU A 58 0.79 -13.44 -20.07
N LYS A 59 0.28 -12.37 -20.74
CA LYS A 59 -1.06 -11.83 -20.47
C LYS A 59 -2.14 -12.89 -20.55
N ALA A 60 -2.18 -13.68 -21.61
CA ALA A 60 -3.22 -14.67 -21.81
C ALA A 60 -3.28 -15.73 -20.70
N GLY A 61 -2.10 -16.22 -20.25
CA GLY A 61 -2.01 -17.17 -19.14
C GLY A 61 -2.39 -16.55 -17.79
N ILE A 62 -1.99 -15.31 -17.56
CA ILE A 62 -2.36 -14.56 -16.35
C ILE A 62 -3.88 -14.35 -16.32
N ASP A 63 -4.47 -13.86 -17.41
CA ASP A 63 -5.90 -13.61 -17.50
C ASP A 63 -6.72 -14.91 -17.31
N ALA A 64 -6.27 -16.02 -17.92
CA ALA A 64 -6.90 -17.32 -17.74
C ALA A 64 -6.93 -17.76 -16.27
N TYR A 65 -5.84 -17.55 -15.54
CA TYR A 65 -5.78 -17.87 -14.11
C TYR A 65 -6.65 -16.91 -13.30
N LEU A 66 -6.48 -15.60 -13.46
CA LEU A 66 -7.21 -14.59 -12.67
C LEU A 66 -8.73 -14.72 -12.84
N SER A 67 -9.22 -15.11 -14.03
CA SER A 67 -10.64 -15.34 -14.27
C SER A 67 -11.24 -16.52 -13.49
N THR A 68 -10.41 -17.37 -12.88
CA THR A 68 -10.88 -18.46 -12.00
C THR A 68 -11.08 -18.02 -10.55
N LEU A 69 -10.58 -16.84 -10.18
CA LEU A 69 -10.72 -16.30 -8.82
C LEU A 69 -12.11 -15.69 -8.63
N SER A 70 -12.89 -16.25 -7.72
CA SER A 70 -14.19 -15.68 -7.35
C SER A 70 -14.04 -14.41 -6.52
N ASP A 71 -15.05 -13.56 -6.53
CA ASP A 71 -15.10 -12.37 -5.67
C ASP A 71 -14.98 -12.74 -4.18
N ASP A 72 -15.66 -13.80 -3.76
CA ASP A 72 -15.57 -14.31 -2.37
C ASP A 72 -14.13 -14.67 -2.00
N TYR A 73 -13.39 -15.33 -2.89
CA TYR A 73 -11.98 -15.66 -2.66
C TYR A 73 -11.12 -14.40 -2.54
N GLN A 74 -11.32 -13.43 -3.42
CA GLN A 74 -10.59 -12.16 -3.41
C GLN A 74 -10.83 -11.39 -2.11
N ILE A 75 -12.09 -11.31 -1.66
CA ILE A 75 -12.49 -10.67 -0.40
C ILE A 75 -11.87 -11.42 0.81
N GLU A 76 -11.95 -12.76 0.81
CA GLU A 76 -11.38 -13.57 1.90
C GLU A 76 -9.86 -13.40 2.00
N LEU A 77 -9.14 -13.44 0.86
CA LEU A 77 -7.69 -13.25 0.83
C LEU A 77 -7.31 -11.85 1.31
N MET A 78 -8.02 -10.81 0.85
CA MET A 78 -7.79 -9.45 1.30
C MET A 78 -8.03 -9.32 2.80
N GLY A 79 -9.11 -9.89 3.34
CA GLY A 79 -9.40 -9.89 4.77
C GLY A 79 -8.29 -10.54 5.61
N LYS A 80 -7.68 -11.62 5.10
CA LYS A 80 -6.51 -12.25 5.74
C LYS A 80 -5.29 -11.32 5.74
N MET A 81 -5.04 -10.60 4.65
CA MET A 81 -3.91 -9.66 4.56
C MET A 81 -4.13 -8.42 5.44
N VAL A 82 -5.35 -7.92 5.52
CA VAL A 82 -5.74 -6.88 6.50
C VAL A 82 -5.45 -7.35 7.92
N ALA A 83 -5.88 -8.56 8.30
CA ALA A 83 -5.62 -9.10 9.63
C ALA A 83 -4.11 -9.22 9.92
N LEU A 84 -3.32 -9.73 8.97
CA LEU A 84 -1.87 -9.86 9.13
C LEU A 84 -1.15 -8.52 9.30
N SER A 85 -1.64 -7.46 8.66
CA SER A 85 -0.99 -6.15 8.71
C SER A 85 -1.24 -5.41 10.02
N ASN A 86 -2.30 -5.76 10.78
CA ASN A 86 -2.71 -5.04 11.98
C ASN A 86 -2.77 -5.89 13.26
N ASP A 87 -2.66 -7.21 13.18
CA ASP A 87 -2.72 -8.15 14.30
C ASP A 87 -1.50 -9.09 14.27
N SER A 88 -0.58 -8.88 15.20
CA SER A 88 0.62 -9.72 15.33
C SER A 88 0.33 -11.18 15.69
N SER A 89 -0.89 -11.52 16.14
CA SER A 89 -1.34 -12.89 16.41
C SER A 89 -1.94 -13.57 15.18
N ALA A 90 -2.26 -12.81 14.12
CA ALA A 90 -2.78 -13.38 12.89
C ALA A 90 -1.73 -14.22 12.18
N SER A 91 -2.18 -15.23 11.48
CA SER A 91 -1.30 -16.10 10.69
C SER A 91 -1.93 -16.47 9.36
N TYR A 92 -1.07 -16.71 8.38
CA TYR A 92 -1.47 -17.15 7.05
C TYR A 92 -0.51 -18.23 6.55
N THR A 93 -1.05 -19.29 5.98
CA THR A 93 -0.27 -20.31 5.32
C THR A 93 -0.59 -20.29 3.83
N TYR A 94 0.41 -20.01 3.03
CA TYR A 94 0.28 -20.08 1.58
C TYR A 94 0.10 -21.54 1.15
N ALA A 95 -0.87 -21.78 0.30
CA ALA A 95 -1.01 -23.00 -0.45
C ALA A 95 -1.09 -22.69 -1.95
N ASN A 96 -0.53 -23.56 -2.78
CA ASN A 96 -0.71 -23.45 -4.21
C ASN A 96 -2.20 -23.50 -4.56
N PRO A 97 -2.64 -22.71 -5.54
CA PRO A 97 -4.03 -22.72 -5.95
C PRO A 97 -4.45 -24.10 -6.49
N ASN A 98 -5.73 -24.42 -6.39
CA ASN A 98 -6.30 -25.58 -7.05
C ASN A 98 -6.44 -25.29 -8.56
N TYR A 99 -5.31 -25.28 -9.25
CA TYR A 99 -5.14 -24.95 -10.65
C TYR A 99 -4.00 -25.79 -11.22
N GLU A 100 -4.12 -26.23 -12.45
CA GLU A 100 -3.03 -26.99 -13.09
C GLU A 100 -1.85 -26.05 -13.35
N ALA A 101 -0.68 -26.43 -12.83
CA ALA A 101 0.51 -25.64 -13.02
C ALA A 101 0.91 -25.59 -14.50
N GLY A 102 1.16 -24.36 -14.99
CA GLY A 102 1.65 -24.14 -16.34
C GLY A 102 3.09 -24.64 -16.55
N SER A 103 3.57 -24.51 -17.76
CA SER A 103 4.91 -24.97 -18.17
C SER A 103 5.71 -23.91 -18.93
N VAL A 104 5.40 -22.60 -18.73
CA VAL A 104 6.13 -21.51 -19.39
C VAL A 104 7.60 -21.51 -19.01
N GLY A 105 7.89 -21.77 -17.72
CA GLY A 105 9.25 -21.80 -17.19
C GLY A 105 9.86 -20.39 -17.01
N GLY A 106 11.06 -20.33 -16.44
CA GLY A 106 11.74 -19.07 -16.16
C GLY A 106 11.27 -18.38 -14.90
N THR A 107 11.40 -17.05 -14.84
CA THR A 107 11.08 -16.24 -13.64
C THR A 107 10.11 -15.13 -13.98
N PHE A 108 9.02 -15.05 -13.22
CA PHE A 108 8.11 -13.91 -13.19
C PHE A 108 8.68 -12.89 -12.22
N VAL A 109 9.36 -11.86 -12.76
CA VAL A 109 9.96 -10.78 -11.96
C VAL A 109 8.95 -9.68 -11.79
N VAL A 110 8.47 -9.47 -10.57
CA VAL A 110 7.45 -8.46 -10.27
C VAL A 110 8.03 -7.26 -9.53
N GLY A 111 7.61 -6.05 -9.92
CA GLY A 111 7.89 -4.81 -9.22
C GLY A 111 6.72 -4.40 -8.31
N MET A 112 7.05 -3.94 -7.11
CA MET A 112 6.12 -3.34 -6.14
C MET A 112 6.89 -2.44 -5.17
N GLU A 113 6.18 -1.53 -4.46
CA GLU A 113 6.82 -0.61 -3.51
C GLU A 113 7.24 -1.30 -2.20
N CYS A 114 6.54 -2.35 -1.80
CA CYS A 114 6.67 -3.00 -0.48
C CYS A 114 6.46 -2.03 0.71
N ALA A 115 5.65 -1.00 0.50
CA ALA A 115 5.32 0.05 1.48
C ALA A 115 3.82 0.38 1.53
N TYR A 116 2.96 -0.46 0.93
CA TYR A 116 1.53 -0.25 0.76
C TYR A 116 0.70 -1.41 1.36
N ALA A 117 0.65 -1.52 2.70
CA ALA A 117 -0.21 -2.52 3.35
C ALA A 117 -1.72 -2.18 3.15
N PRO A 118 -2.59 -3.20 3.01
CA PRO A 118 -2.36 -4.64 3.02
C PRO A 118 -2.03 -5.24 1.64
N TYR A 119 -1.82 -4.40 0.62
CA TYR A 119 -1.50 -4.86 -0.74
C TYR A 119 -0.10 -5.45 -0.82
N ASN A 120 0.92 -4.67 -0.40
CA ASN A 120 2.30 -5.13 -0.37
C ASN A 120 3.10 -4.36 0.69
N TRP A 121 3.79 -5.07 1.57
CA TRP A 121 4.63 -4.49 2.62
C TRP A 121 5.91 -5.28 2.85
N THR A 122 6.88 -4.65 3.53
CA THR A 122 8.14 -5.27 3.92
C THR A 122 8.05 -5.87 5.33
N GLN A 123 8.55 -7.10 5.50
CA GLN A 123 8.76 -7.75 6.79
C GLN A 123 10.16 -8.36 6.94
N ASN A 124 10.50 -8.85 8.15
CA ASN A 124 11.86 -9.26 8.49
C ASN A 124 12.12 -10.78 8.36
N ASP A 125 11.10 -11.57 8.09
CA ASP A 125 11.17 -13.02 8.00
C ASP A 125 10.24 -13.56 6.89
N ASP A 126 10.33 -14.86 6.64
CA ASP A 126 9.54 -15.57 5.62
C ASP A 126 8.17 -16.07 6.11
N SER A 127 7.75 -15.67 7.32
CA SER A 127 6.47 -16.08 7.87
C SER A 127 5.28 -15.64 7.03
N ASN A 128 4.14 -16.29 7.23
CA ASN A 128 2.87 -15.91 6.60
C ASN A 128 2.90 -15.83 5.07
N GLY A 129 3.71 -16.66 4.42
CA GLY A 129 3.79 -16.71 2.97
C GLY A 129 4.55 -15.55 2.32
N ALA A 130 5.39 -14.85 3.08
CA ALA A 130 6.24 -13.80 2.52
C ALA A 130 7.30 -14.36 1.55
N VAL A 131 7.77 -13.51 0.65
CA VAL A 131 8.73 -13.83 -0.40
C VAL A 131 9.96 -12.95 -0.25
N PRO A 132 11.19 -13.47 -0.38
CA PRO A 132 12.39 -12.64 -0.33
C PRO A 132 12.34 -11.49 -1.36
N ILE A 133 12.73 -10.28 -0.91
CA ILE A 133 12.93 -9.15 -1.82
C ILE A 133 14.33 -9.29 -2.44
N ALA A 134 14.41 -9.34 -3.77
CA ALA A 134 15.66 -9.44 -4.48
C ALA A 134 16.57 -8.23 -4.19
N GLY A 135 17.77 -8.48 -3.68
CA GLY A 135 18.68 -7.43 -3.23
C GLY A 135 18.31 -6.77 -1.88
N GLY A 136 17.24 -7.22 -1.22
CA GLY A 136 16.69 -6.60 -0.01
C GLY A 136 17.38 -6.98 1.31
N ALA A 137 18.59 -7.54 1.29
CA ALA A 137 19.42 -7.82 2.49
C ALA A 137 18.66 -8.55 3.64
N GLY A 138 17.92 -9.61 3.31
CA GLY A 138 17.15 -10.41 4.28
C GLY A 138 15.77 -9.83 4.60
N LYS A 139 15.26 -8.94 3.77
CA LYS A 139 13.88 -8.45 3.82
C LYS A 139 12.97 -9.29 2.92
N TYR A 140 11.71 -9.34 3.30
CA TYR A 140 10.68 -10.10 2.62
C TYR A 140 9.49 -9.22 2.31
N ALA A 141 8.86 -9.46 1.17
CA ALA A 141 7.59 -8.84 0.79
C ALA A 141 6.43 -9.75 1.19
N ASN A 142 5.36 -9.18 1.73
CA ASN A 142 4.10 -9.86 1.96
C ASN A 142 2.93 -8.96 1.58
N GLY A 143 1.73 -9.51 1.55
CA GLY A 143 0.51 -8.79 1.21
C GLY A 143 -0.28 -9.42 0.08
N TYR A 144 -1.43 -8.83 -0.20
CA TYR A 144 -2.38 -9.32 -1.20
C TYR A 144 -1.72 -9.48 -2.58
N ASP A 145 -1.00 -8.45 -3.03
CA ASP A 145 -0.28 -8.45 -4.30
C ASP A 145 0.76 -9.57 -4.38
N VAL A 146 1.49 -9.80 -3.27
CA VAL A 146 2.49 -10.87 -3.19
C VAL A 146 1.84 -12.24 -3.31
N GLN A 147 0.70 -12.45 -2.64
CA GLN A 147 -0.01 -13.73 -2.71
C GLN A 147 -0.60 -13.98 -4.11
N ILE A 148 -1.15 -12.95 -4.75
CA ILE A 148 -1.60 -13.02 -6.15
C ILE A 148 -0.42 -13.31 -7.09
N ALA A 149 0.72 -12.62 -6.93
CA ALA A 149 1.91 -12.86 -7.75
C ALA A 149 2.44 -14.30 -7.62
N ARG A 150 2.42 -14.88 -6.41
CA ARG A 150 2.78 -16.28 -6.16
C ARG A 150 1.87 -17.26 -6.91
N GLN A 151 0.58 -17.02 -6.85
CA GLN A 151 -0.42 -17.86 -7.51
C GLN A 151 -0.30 -17.78 -9.03
N VAL A 152 -0.10 -16.57 -9.55
CA VAL A 152 0.13 -16.33 -10.99
C VAL A 152 1.41 -17.04 -11.46
N ALA A 153 2.51 -16.88 -10.72
CA ALA A 153 3.78 -17.56 -11.05
C ALA A 153 3.59 -19.09 -11.10
N TYR A 154 2.90 -19.66 -10.09
CA TYR A 154 2.57 -21.09 -10.07
C TYR A 154 1.71 -21.49 -11.28
N ALA A 155 0.65 -20.71 -11.58
CA ALA A 155 -0.24 -21.00 -12.70
C ALA A 155 0.48 -20.94 -14.07
N LEU A 156 1.52 -20.13 -14.20
CA LEU A 156 2.38 -20.07 -15.39
C LEU A 156 3.49 -21.12 -15.38
N GLY A 157 3.75 -21.81 -14.26
CA GLY A 157 4.91 -22.69 -14.09
C GLY A 157 6.24 -21.95 -14.07
N MET A 158 6.25 -20.75 -13.49
CA MET A 158 7.41 -19.87 -13.35
C MET A 158 7.84 -19.74 -11.89
N ASN A 159 9.11 -19.41 -11.66
CA ASN A 159 9.56 -18.94 -10.35
C ASN A 159 9.10 -17.49 -10.13
N LEU A 160 8.88 -17.09 -8.89
CA LEU A 160 8.60 -15.69 -8.53
C LEU A 160 9.88 -15.02 -8.02
N GLU A 161 10.14 -13.79 -8.51
CA GLU A 161 11.12 -12.86 -7.94
C GLU A 161 10.42 -11.52 -7.66
N VAL A 162 10.55 -10.99 -6.43
CA VAL A 162 10.00 -9.68 -6.07
C VAL A 162 11.12 -8.65 -6.03
N ARG A 163 10.93 -7.51 -6.71
CA ARG A 163 11.81 -6.34 -6.68
C ARG A 163 11.09 -5.16 -6.06
N GLN A 164 11.68 -4.61 -5.02
CA GLN A 164 11.22 -3.37 -4.44
C GLN A 164 11.68 -2.20 -5.31
N LEU A 165 10.75 -1.37 -5.74
CA LEU A 165 10.97 -0.18 -6.57
C LEU A 165 10.05 0.94 -6.11
N GLU A 166 10.52 2.18 -6.22
CA GLU A 166 9.67 3.36 -6.04
C GLU A 166 8.55 3.38 -7.07
N TRP A 167 7.39 3.98 -6.72
CA TRP A 167 6.20 3.99 -7.57
C TRP A 167 6.49 4.47 -8.99
N ASP A 168 7.15 5.61 -9.14
CA ASP A 168 7.45 6.21 -10.43
C ASP A 168 8.46 5.41 -11.28
N ALA A 169 9.19 4.49 -10.65
CA ALA A 169 10.14 3.60 -11.33
C ALA A 169 9.48 2.34 -11.91
N LEU A 170 8.25 1.99 -11.53
CA LEU A 170 7.61 0.72 -11.91
C LEU A 170 7.38 0.60 -13.42
N ILE A 171 6.74 1.59 -14.04
CA ILE A 171 6.49 1.57 -15.50
C ILE A 171 7.79 1.62 -16.31
N PRO A 172 8.76 2.51 -16.03
CA PRO A 172 10.07 2.47 -16.67
C PRO A 172 10.81 1.12 -16.54
N ALA A 173 10.76 0.49 -15.35
CA ALA A 173 11.38 -0.82 -15.14
C ALA A 173 10.69 -1.93 -15.96
N LEU A 174 9.37 -1.87 -16.11
CA LEU A 174 8.62 -2.79 -16.95
C LEU A 174 8.95 -2.59 -18.44
N GLN A 175 8.99 -1.35 -18.91
CA GLN A 175 9.30 -1.01 -20.30
C GLN A 175 10.72 -1.41 -20.70
N SER A 176 11.70 -1.23 -19.79
CA SER A 176 13.09 -1.66 -20.00
C SER A 176 13.28 -3.18 -19.94
N GLY A 177 12.30 -3.92 -19.37
CA GLY A 177 12.43 -5.36 -19.16
C GLY A 177 13.21 -5.73 -17.88
N THR A 178 13.48 -4.78 -17.00
CA THR A 178 14.06 -5.03 -15.68
C THR A 178 13.11 -5.87 -14.82
N ILE A 179 11.80 -5.64 -14.95
CA ILE A 179 10.72 -6.48 -14.40
C ILE A 179 9.84 -6.99 -15.54
N THR A 180 9.09 -8.05 -15.30
CA THR A 180 8.17 -8.65 -16.28
C THR A 180 6.71 -8.40 -15.96
N GLY A 181 6.41 -7.92 -14.75
CA GLY A 181 5.08 -7.48 -14.31
C GLY A 181 5.14 -6.46 -13.19
N ILE A 182 4.12 -5.62 -13.10
CA ILE A 182 3.87 -4.72 -11.96
C ILE A 182 2.71 -5.31 -11.18
N VAL A 183 2.91 -5.66 -9.90
CA VAL A 183 1.85 -6.15 -9.00
C VAL A 183 1.92 -5.29 -7.75
N ALA A 184 1.24 -4.15 -7.77
CA ALA A 184 1.48 -3.06 -6.83
C ALA A 184 0.21 -2.22 -6.53
N GLY A 185 -0.98 -2.85 -6.47
CA GLY A 185 -2.22 -2.10 -6.28
C GLY A 185 -2.52 -1.14 -7.44
N MET A 186 -2.02 -1.41 -8.65
CA MET A 186 -2.04 -0.46 -9.76
C MET A 186 -3.35 -0.51 -10.56
N SER A 187 -4.02 0.64 -10.70
CA SER A 187 -5.22 0.79 -11.54
C SER A 187 -4.87 0.93 -13.03
N PRO A 188 -5.63 0.27 -13.93
CA PRO A 188 -5.44 0.36 -15.38
C PRO A 188 -6.08 1.64 -15.95
N THR A 189 -5.60 2.82 -15.52
CA THR A 189 -6.11 4.10 -16.03
C THR A 189 -5.87 4.26 -17.54
N GLU A 190 -6.63 5.13 -18.18
CA GLU A 190 -6.50 5.39 -19.63
C GLU A 190 -5.09 5.87 -20.02
N GLU A 191 -4.42 6.65 -19.16
CA GLU A 191 -3.05 7.12 -19.37
C GLU A 191 -2.09 5.94 -19.37
N ARG A 192 -2.17 5.08 -18.38
CA ARG A 192 -1.29 3.89 -18.25
C ARG A 192 -1.54 2.88 -19.36
N LEU A 193 -2.79 2.73 -19.80
CA LEU A 193 -3.14 1.89 -20.95
C LEU A 193 -2.50 2.35 -22.27
N LYS A 194 -2.06 3.59 -22.39
CA LYS A 194 -1.27 4.05 -23.55
C LYS A 194 0.15 3.50 -23.55
N GLU A 195 0.72 3.25 -22.37
CA GLU A 195 2.13 2.89 -22.18
C GLU A 195 2.35 1.39 -21.98
N ILE A 196 1.46 0.71 -21.24
CA ILE A 196 1.55 -0.69 -20.85
C ILE A 196 0.23 -1.40 -21.09
N ASP A 197 0.24 -2.74 -21.08
CA ASP A 197 -0.97 -3.55 -21.03
C ASP A 197 -1.29 -3.94 -19.59
N PHE A 198 -2.52 -4.33 -19.34
CA PHE A 198 -2.97 -4.84 -18.05
C PHE A 198 -3.64 -6.20 -18.19
N SER A 199 -3.53 -7.01 -17.15
CA SER A 199 -4.25 -8.26 -17.00
C SER A 199 -5.75 -8.04 -16.76
N ALA A 200 -6.49 -9.15 -16.63
CA ALA A 200 -7.78 -9.13 -15.94
C ALA A 200 -7.64 -8.55 -14.53
N VAL A 201 -8.70 -7.93 -14.04
CA VAL A 201 -8.76 -7.32 -12.70
C VAL A 201 -8.67 -8.41 -11.64
N TYR A 202 -7.84 -8.18 -10.60
CA TYR A 202 -7.71 -9.10 -9.48
C TYR A 202 -8.22 -8.55 -8.15
N TYR A 203 -8.59 -7.26 -8.10
CA TYR A 203 -9.30 -6.65 -6.96
C TYR A 203 -10.03 -5.37 -7.38
N ARG A 204 -11.02 -4.94 -6.59
CA ARG A 204 -11.69 -3.65 -6.72
C ARG A 204 -11.91 -3.04 -5.35
N SER A 205 -11.75 -1.73 -5.25
CA SER A 205 -11.88 -1.02 -3.98
C SER A 205 -12.52 0.36 -4.13
N ASN A 206 -12.92 0.95 -3.01
CA ASN A 206 -13.34 2.35 -2.90
C ASN A 206 -12.18 3.22 -2.44
N LEU A 207 -12.17 4.49 -2.84
CA LEU A 207 -11.34 5.52 -2.23
C LEU A 207 -11.97 6.03 -0.94
N VAL A 208 -11.15 6.16 0.08
CA VAL A 208 -11.52 6.71 1.39
C VAL A 208 -10.50 7.75 1.83
N VAL A 209 -10.83 8.52 2.87
CA VAL A 209 -9.89 9.45 3.53
C VAL A 209 -9.66 8.94 4.95
N ILE A 210 -8.41 8.63 5.26
CA ILE A 210 -7.95 8.22 6.59
C ILE A 210 -7.57 9.47 7.38
N SER A 211 -7.94 9.54 8.67
CA SER A 211 -7.62 10.64 9.57
C SER A 211 -7.31 10.13 10.98
N ARG A 212 -6.79 11.00 11.84
CA ARG A 212 -6.59 10.69 13.27
C ARG A 212 -7.93 10.52 13.96
N LYS A 213 -8.06 9.50 14.81
CA LYS A 213 -9.26 9.27 15.63
C LYS A 213 -9.59 10.51 16.46
N GLY A 214 -10.84 10.91 16.43
CA GLY A 214 -11.32 12.12 17.10
C GLY A 214 -11.13 13.43 16.32
N HIS A 215 -10.49 13.41 15.15
CA HIS A 215 -10.40 14.58 14.28
C HIS A 215 -11.78 14.95 13.68
N ASP A 216 -12.02 16.26 13.49
CA ASP A 216 -13.32 16.75 12.99
C ASP A 216 -13.65 16.25 11.57
N LEU A 217 -12.66 15.90 10.77
CA LEU A 217 -12.86 15.27 9.47
C LEU A 217 -13.71 14.00 9.52
N LEU A 218 -13.58 13.21 10.58
CA LEU A 218 -14.34 11.96 10.74
C LEU A 218 -15.86 12.18 10.92
N LYS A 219 -16.30 13.45 11.13
CA LYS A 219 -17.70 13.82 11.16
C LYS A 219 -18.28 14.11 9.77
N CYS A 220 -17.41 14.21 8.76
CA CYS A 220 -17.84 14.43 7.38
C CYS A 220 -18.46 13.14 6.82
N THR A 221 -19.52 13.31 6.05
CA THR A 221 -20.26 12.21 5.42
C THR A 221 -20.16 12.21 3.90
N SER A 222 -19.38 13.16 3.35
CA SER A 222 -19.16 13.28 1.90
C SER A 222 -17.85 13.96 1.59
N LEU A 223 -17.34 13.75 0.37
CA LEU A 223 -16.16 14.44 -0.16
C LEU A 223 -16.36 15.97 -0.15
N ALA A 224 -17.58 16.45 -0.45
CA ALA A 224 -17.89 17.86 -0.43
C ALA A 224 -17.80 18.48 0.98
N GLU A 225 -18.04 17.71 2.03
CA GLU A 225 -17.86 18.17 3.41
C GLU A 225 -16.39 18.15 3.83
N ILE A 226 -15.59 17.25 3.28
CA ILE A 226 -14.13 17.20 3.46
C ILE A 226 -13.48 18.40 2.76
N ASP A 227 -13.98 18.82 1.60
CA ASP A 227 -13.43 19.93 0.81
C ASP A 227 -13.66 21.29 1.51
N LYS A 228 -12.96 21.50 2.63
CA LYS A 228 -13.03 22.72 3.44
C LYS A 228 -11.71 23.47 3.42
N ALA A 229 -11.78 24.81 3.48
CA ALA A 229 -10.61 25.66 3.60
C ALA A 229 -9.78 25.32 4.86
N GLY A 230 -8.46 25.24 4.70
CA GLY A 230 -7.52 24.98 5.77
C GLY A 230 -7.29 23.50 6.12
N VAL A 231 -8.07 22.59 5.56
CA VAL A 231 -7.84 21.15 5.71
C VAL A 231 -6.73 20.71 4.76
N LYS A 232 -5.79 19.91 5.26
CA LYS A 232 -4.64 19.38 4.51
C LYS A 232 -4.80 17.89 4.26
N ILE A 233 -5.05 17.52 3.02
CA ILE A 233 -5.22 16.12 2.61
C ILE A 233 -4.07 15.72 1.69
N ALA A 234 -3.39 14.63 2.02
CA ALA A 234 -2.33 14.08 1.19
C ALA A 234 -2.84 13.00 0.24
N ALA A 235 -2.14 12.86 -0.88
CA ALA A 235 -2.23 11.69 -1.74
C ALA A 235 -0.87 11.47 -2.41
N GLN A 236 -0.52 10.21 -2.68
CA GLN A 236 0.76 9.85 -3.25
C GLN A 236 0.92 10.41 -4.68
N PRO A 237 2.06 11.02 -5.01
CA PRO A 237 2.35 11.49 -6.36
C PRO A 237 2.26 10.39 -7.41
N GLY A 238 1.89 10.74 -8.65
CA GLY A 238 1.80 9.79 -9.76
C GLY A 238 0.69 8.76 -9.63
N THR A 239 -0.21 8.90 -8.64
CA THR A 239 -1.35 7.99 -8.44
C THR A 239 -2.66 8.62 -8.89
N PHE A 240 -3.59 7.77 -9.27
CA PHE A 240 -4.98 8.15 -9.49
C PHE A 240 -5.62 8.82 -8.25
N HIS A 241 -5.18 8.47 -7.03
CA HIS A 241 -5.65 9.11 -5.79
C HIS A 241 -5.41 10.63 -5.80
N LEU A 242 -4.20 11.03 -6.19
CA LEU A 242 -3.84 12.45 -6.27
C LEU A 242 -4.63 13.17 -7.36
N ASP A 243 -4.78 12.54 -8.52
CA ASP A 243 -5.52 13.11 -9.64
C ASP A 243 -6.99 13.31 -9.27
N ALA A 244 -7.63 12.30 -8.66
CA ALA A 244 -9.00 12.38 -8.17
C ALA A 244 -9.17 13.48 -7.12
N LEU A 245 -8.22 13.58 -6.16
CA LEU A 245 -8.25 14.61 -5.13
C LEU A 245 -8.15 16.01 -5.75
N LYS A 246 -7.17 16.25 -6.63
CA LYS A 246 -6.99 17.56 -7.30
C LYS A 246 -8.16 17.95 -8.19
N ALA A 247 -8.73 16.99 -8.90
CA ALA A 247 -9.83 17.26 -9.84
C ALA A 247 -11.16 17.54 -9.14
N GLN A 248 -11.39 16.96 -7.96
CA GLN A 248 -12.71 16.93 -7.33
C GLN A 248 -12.81 17.78 -6.04
N THR A 249 -11.71 18.44 -5.63
CA THR A 249 -11.70 19.36 -4.49
C THR A 249 -11.16 20.74 -4.90
N LYS A 250 -11.55 21.80 -4.15
CA LYS A 250 -11.20 23.19 -4.50
C LYS A 250 -10.74 24.02 -3.30
N ASN A 251 -11.14 23.67 -2.09
CA ASN A 251 -10.98 24.51 -0.90
C ASN A 251 -9.96 23.96 0.09
N LEU A 252 -9.71 22.65 0.10
CA LEU A 252 -8.68 22.03 0.92
C LEU A 252 -7.28 22.27 0.35
N THR A 253 -6.26 22.07 1.17
CA THR A 253 -4.86 22.08 0.74
C THR A 253 -4.44 20.66 0.37
N VAL A 254 -4.14 20.43 -0.90
CA VAL A 254 -3.56 19.16 -1.37
C VAL A 254 -2.08 19.11 -1.01
N VAL A 255 -1.66 18.01 -0.37
CA VAL A 255 -0.25 17.71 -0.07
C VAL A 255 0.20 16.58 -0.98
N ASP A 256 1.14 16.86 -1.88
CA ASP A 256 1.55 15.97 -2.97
C ASP A 256 3.08 15.73 -3.03
N ASN A 257 3.75 15.84 -1.88
CA ASN A 257 5.19 15.64 -1.73
C ASN A 257 5.56 14.51 -0.75
N LEU A 258 4.59 13.63 -0.43
CA LEU A 258 4.79 12.45 0.40
C LEU A 258 4.78 11.22 -0.52
N GLU A 259 5.92 10.59 -0.69
CA GLU A 259 6.19 9.67 -1.80
C GLU A 259 5.57 8.29 -1.63
N ASP A 260 5.22 7.90 -0.40
CA ASP A 260 4.60 6.60 -0.12
C ASP A 260 3.59 6.67 1.05
N PHE A 261 2.88 5.57 1.29
CA PHE A 261 1.87 5.47 2.35
C PHE A 261 2.49 5.53 3.76
N VAL A 262 3.73 5.08 3.93
CA VAL A 262 4.45 5.16 5.22
C VAL A 262 4.75 6.62 5.56
N ALA A 263 5.22 7.39 4.58
CA ALA A 263 5.45 8.83 4.75
C ALA A 263 4.17 9.59 5.07
N MET A 264 3.04 9.26 4.40
CA MET A 264 1.74 9.86 4.69
C MET A 264 1.23 9.50 6.08
N GLN A 265 1.41 8.26 6.52
CA GLN A 265 1.07 7.82 7.88
C GLN A 265 1.86 8.59 8.93
N ILE A 266 3.18 8.69 8.78
CA ILE A 266 4.06 9.46 9.69
C ILE A 266 3.62 10.93 9.74
N ALA A 267 3.30 11.54 8.59
CA ALA A 267 2.83 12.93 8.53
C ALA A 267 1.48 13.11 9.22
N LEU A 268 0.59 12.12 9.12
CA LEU A 268 -0.70 12.11 9.80
C LEU A 268 -0.52 11.96 11.32
N GLU A 269 0.35 11.07 11.79
CA GLU A 269 0.70 10.91 13.20
C GLU A 269 1.26 12.20 13.79
N ALA A 270 2.17 12.85 13.05
CA ALA A 270 2.79 14.12 13.46
C ALA A 270 1.83 15.32 13.40
N GLY A 271 0.64 15.18 12.83
CA GLY A 271 -0.33 16.27 12.67
C GLY A 271 0.05 17.31 11.62
N THR A 272 0.97 17.00 10.72
CA THR A 272 1.36 17.90 9.61
C THR A 272 0.37 17.86 8.46
N ILE A 273 -0.41 16.78 8.35
CA ILE A 273 -1.61 16.64 7.51
C ILE A 273 -2.81 16.25 8.37
N ASP A 274 -4.01 16.48 7.86
CA ASP A 274 -5.27 16.16 8.53
C ASP A 274 -5.85 14.82 8.09
N GLY A 275 -5.48 14.38 6.89
CA GLY A 275 -5.85 13.09 6.34
C GLY A 275 -5.07 12.76 5.08
N TYR A 276 -5.24 11.54 4.58
CA TYR A 276 -4.73 11.13 3.28
C TYR A 276 -5.70 10.19 2.56
N VAL A 277 -5.66 10.21 1.23
CA VAL A 277 -6.47 9.33 0.39
C VAL A 277 -5.81 7.96 0.28
N ALA A 278 -6.60 6.91 0.43
CA ALA A 278 -6.19 5.52 0.24
C ALA A 278 -7.38 4.69 -0.25
N GLU A 279 -7.14 3.43 -0.60
CA GLU A 279 -8.20 2.46 -0.76
C GLU A 279 -8.71 1.93 0.59
N GLU A 280 -9.96 1.51 0.61
CA GLU A 280 -10.63 1.01 1.80
C GLU A 280 -9.89 -0.15 2.51
N PRO A 281 -9.28 -1.15 1.83
CA PRO A 281 -8.47 -2.16 2.52
C PRO A 281 -7.31 -1.59 3.32
N THR A 282 -6.68 -0.51 2.85
CA THR A 282 -5.61 0.19 3.59
C THR A 282 -6.17 0.83 4.86
N ALA A 283 -7.34 1.45 4.77
CA ALA A 283 -8.01 1.98 5.96
C ALA A 283 -8.33 0.87 6.98
N LEU A 284 -8.87 -0.27 6.53
CA LEU A 284 -9.15 -1.43 7.40
C LEU A 284 -7.89 -2.01 8.03
N ALA A 285 -6.72 -1.87 7.40
CA ALA A 285 -5.44 -2.32 7.93
C ALA A 285 -4.89 -1.41 9.03
N PHE A 286 -5.15 -0.11 8.98
CA PHE A 286 -4.59 0.88 9.91
C PHE A 286 -5.58 1.38 10.96
N CYS A 287 -6.88 1.40 10.67
CA CYS A 287 -7.90 1.90 11.58
C CYS A 287 -8.40 0.78 12.52
N LYS A 288 -8.47 1.09 13.81
CA LYS A 288 -8.90 0.15 14.87
C LYS A 288 -10.10 0.70 15.63
#